data_fa5006d89eb22fc6ff949bd530748638
#
_entry.id   fa5006d89eb22fc6ff949bd530748638
#
_cell.length_a   1.000
_cell.length_b   1.000
_cell.length_c   1.000
_cell.angle_alpha   90.00
_cell.angle_beta   90.00
_cell.angle_gamma   90.00
#
_symmetry.space_group_name_H-M   'P 1'
#
loop_
_entity.id
_entity.type
_entity.pdbx_description
1 polymer ?
#
loop_
_entity_poly.entity_id
_entity_poly.type
_entity_poly.pdbx_seq_one_letter_code
_entity_poly.pdbx_strand_id
1 'polypeptide(L)'
;MMADKEIVVREATSKDADGIAQVLKLAKLGDEPWSGNRFFVAENLRKRLSERQFIVLVAESNSSIVGFVNCAVFPSFWESQKQGLITDFFVQPAYQNRWVGSKLLEAIIKRGDEENIVELHVSTGWKNQKARKFYSKFGFTEEHLLLERTKKTDQSLI
;
A
#
# COMPACT_ATOMS: atom_id res chain seq x y z
N MET A 1 -11.61 -27.78 10.98
CA MET A 1 -11.24 -26.39 11.38
C MET A 1 -9.88 -26.10 10.77
N MET A 2 -9.81 -25.22 9.76
CA MET A 2 -8.52 -24.71 9.32
C MET A 2 -8.00 -23.83 10.46
N ALA A 3 -6.84 -24.19 11.02
CA ALA A 3 -6.16 -23.34 11.98
C ALA A 3 -6.03 -21.94 11.36
N ASP A 4 -6.39 -20.92 12.14
CA ASP A 4 -6.21 -19.52 11.74
C ASP A 4 -4.72 -19.34 11.44
N LYS A 5 -4.39 -19.25 10.17
CA LYS A 5 -3.00 -19.15 9.73
C LYS A 5 -2.46 -17.82 10.25
N GLU A 6 -1.42 -17.90 11.05
CA GLU A 6 -0.78 -16.73 11.63
C GLU A 6 -0.42 -15.71 10.54
N ILE A 7 -0.91 -14.48 10.69
CA ILE A 7 -0.57 -13.35 9.83
C ILE A 7 0.47 -12.50 10.55
N VAL A 8 1.66 -12.45 9.98
CA VAL A 8 2.76 -11.61 10.46
C VAL A 8 2.87 -10.37 9.56
N VAL A 9 2.90 -9.18 10.17
CA VAL A 9 3.17 -7.93 9.46
C VAL A 9 4.59 -7.49 9.81
N ARG A 10 5.37 -7.18 8.78
CA ARG A 10 6.76 -6.76 8.91
C ARG A 10 7.16 -5.79 7.80
N GLU A 11 8.30 -5.12 7.98
CA GLU A 11 8.91 -4.31 6.94
C GLU A 11 9.30 -5.19 5.73
N ALA A 12 9.06 -4.66 4.54
CA ALA A 12 9.43 -5.34 3.31
C ALA A 12 10.94 -5.23 3.05
N THR A 13 11.48 -6.27 2.45
CA THR A 13 12.86 -6.31 1.97
C THR A 13 12.89 -6.52 0.46
N SER A 14 14.05 -6.35 -0.18
CA SER A 14 14.21 -6.63 -1.61
C SER A 14 13.79 -8.04 -2.02
N LYS A 15 13.84 -9.00 -1.09
CA LYS A 15 13.41 -10.39 -1.30
C LYS A 15 11.90 -10.53 -1.47
N ASP A 16 11.13 -9.56 -0.98
CA ASP A 16 9.66 -9.58 -1.04
C ASP A 16 9.10 -9.05 -2.37
N ALA A 17 9.95 -8.50 -3.23
CA ALA A 17 9.54 -7.85 -4.47
C ALA A 17 8.69 -8.74 -5.38
N ASP A 18 9.05 -10.02 -5.52
CA ASP A 18 8.27 -10.98 -6.32
C ASP A 18 6.92 -11.30 -5.68
N GLY A 19 6.87 -11.43 -4.36
CA GLY A 19 5.63 -11.63 -3.59
C GLY A 19 4.70 -10.43 -3.70
N ILE A 20 5.21 -9.21 -3.59
CA ILE A 20 4.44 -7.96 -3.76
C ILE A 20 3.91 -7.88 -5.20
N ALA A 21 4.75 -8.14 -6.21
CA ALA A 21 4.32 -8.16 -7.61
C ALA A 21 3.20 -9.19 -7.86
N GLN A 22 3.24 -10.32 -7.18
CA GLN A 22 2.17 -11.32 -7.24
C GLN A 22 0.86 -10.81 -6.63
N VAL A 23 0.92 -10.10 -5.49
CA VAL A 23 -0.26 -9.48 -4.87
C VAL A 23 -0.86 -8.43 -5.81
N LEU A 24 -0.03 -7.58 -6.41
CA LEU A 24 -0.47 -6.56 -7.38
C LEU A 24 -1.19 -7.18 -8.57
N LYS A 25 -0.70 -8.30 -9.10
CA LYS A 25 -1.34 -9.01 -10.22
C LYS A 25 -2.75 -9.50 -9.87
N LEU A 26 -3.01 -9.81 -8.62
CA LEU A 26 -4.32 -10.23 -8.12
C LEU A 26 -5.22 -9.06 -7.74
N ALA A 27 -4.66 -7.86 -7.64
CA ALA A 27 -5.41 -6.65 -7.36
C ALA A 27 -6.20 -6.21 -8.59
N LYS A 28 -7.47 -5.90 -8.39
CA LYS A 28 -8.27 -5.20 -9.40
C LYS A 28 -8.13 -3.71 -9.16
N LEU A 29 -7.56 -3.00 -10.12
CA LEU A 29 -7.51 -1.54 -10.14
C LEU A 29 -8.76 -1.04 -10.89
N GLY A 30 -9.83 -0.74 -10.14
CA GLY A 30 -11.12 -0.46 -10.74
C GLY A 30 -11.78 -1.71 -11.33
N ASP A 31 -12.37 -1.60 -12.52
CA ASP A 31 -13.03 -2.71 -13.22
C ASP A 31 -12.05 -3.53 -14.10
N GLU A 32 -10.82 -3.03 -14.29
CA GLU A 32 -9.81 -3.67 -15.13
C GLU A 32 -8.78 -4.44 -14.30
N PRO A 33 -8.37 -5.65 -14.72
CA PRO A 33 -7.26 -6.32 -14.10
C PRO A 33 -5.95 -5.58 -14.41
N TRP A 34 -5.05 -5.55 -13.43
CA TRP A 34 -3.73 -4.95 -13.62
C TRP A 34 -2.95 -5.66 -14.75
N SER A 35 -2.53 -4.90 -15.76
CA SER A 35 -1.89 -5.40 -16.99
C SER A 35 -0.35 -5.28 -17.00
N GLY A 36 0.27 -4.80 -15.91
CA GLY A 36 1.72 -4.59 -15.87
C GLY A 36 2.56 -5.87 -15.96
N ASN A 37 3.76 -5.74 -16.54
CA ASN A 37 4.72 -6.84 -16.62
C ASN A 37 5.30 -7.14 -15.23
N ARG A 38 5.07 -8.35 -14.71
CA ARG A 38 5.51 -8.77 -13.37
C ARG A 38 7.02 -8.63 -13.14
N PHE A 39 7.85 -8.97 -14.14
CA PHE A 39 9.31 -8.89 -14.00
C PHE A 39 9.78 -7.45 -13.86
N PHE A 40 9.25 -6.56 -14.68
CA PHE A 40 9.55 -5.15 -14.62
C PHE A 40 9.13 -4.52 -13.29
N VAL A 41 7.96 -4.92 -12.78
CA VAL A 41 7.48 -4.45 -11.47
C VAL A 41 8.36 -4.95 -10.34
N ALA A 42 8.71 -6.23 -10.32
CA ALA A 42 9.57 -6.77 -9.26
C ALA A 42 10.96 -6.10 -9.25
N GLU A 43 11.53 -5.80 -10.41
CA GLU A 43 12.81 -5.10 -10.53
C GLU A 43 12.70 -3.65 -9.98
N ASN A 44 11.68 -2.91 -10.37
CA ASN A 44 11.42 -1.58 -9.84
C ASN A 44 11.18 -1.61 -8.32
N LEU A 45 10.42 -2.59 -7.82
CA LEU A 45 10.19 -2.74 -6.39
C LEU A 45 11.48 -2.99 -5.62
N ARG A 46 12.37 -3.85 -6.10
CA ARG A 46 13.69 -4.08 -5.45
C ARG A 46 14.47 -2.78 -5.27
N LYS A 47 14.45 -1.91 -6.28
CA LYS A 47 15.08 -0.60 -6.22
C LYS A 47 14.37 0.31 -5.21
N ARG A 48 13.04 0.41 -5.29
CA ARG A 48 12.24 1.28 -4.42
C ARG A 48 12.27 0.88 -2.95
N LEU A 49 12.32 -0.42 -2.65
CA LEU A 49 12.39 -0.93 -1.28
C LEU A 49 13.67 -0.52 -0.53
N SER A 50 14.70 -0.03 -1.24
CA SER A 50 15.90 0.52 -0.63
C SER A 50 15.87 2.05 -0.43
N GLU A 51 14.84 2.72 -0.94
CA GLU A 51 14.72 4.17 -0.88
C GLU A 51 14.04 4.62 0.42
N ARG A 52 14.70 5.49 1.20
CA ARG A 52 14.21 5.97 2.51
C ARG A 52 12.90 6.76 2.47
N GLN A 53 12.50 7.19 1.29
CA GLN A 53 11.24 7.92 1.08
C GLN A 53 10.00 7.01 1.02
N PHE A 54 10.18 5.70 1.14
CA PHE A 54 9.09 4.75 1.17
C PHE A 54 9.13 3.90 2.44
N ILE A 55 7.99 3.78 3.10
CA ILE A 55 7.75 2.77 4.13
C ILE A 55 6.88 1.70 3.50
N VAL A 56 7.41 0.51 3.35
CA VAL A 56 6.67 -0.62 2.77
C VAL A 56 6.56 -1.73 3.79
N LEU A 57 5.34 -2.11 4.14
CA LEU A 57 5.06 -3.24 5.02
C LEU A 57 4.36 -4.34 4.24
N VAL A 58 4.67 -5.58 4.58
CA VAL A 58 4.05 -6.77 4.02
C VAL A 58 3.33 -7.56 5.10
N ALA A 59 2.22 -8.19 4.72
CA ALA A 59 1.57 -9.22 5.50
C ALA A 59 1.95 -10.58 4.91
N GLU A 60 2.50 -11.43 5.76
CA GLU A 60 2.97 -12.77 5.41
C GLU A 60 2.11 -13.83 6.07
N SER A 61 1.78 -14.89 5.33
CA SER A 61 1.14 -16.11 5.83
C SER A 61 1.77 -17.31 5.17
N ASN A 62 2.28 -18.26 5.96
CA ASN A 62 2.98 -19.46 5.47
C ASN A 62 4.08 -19.13 4.45
N SER A 63 4.95 -18.20 4.77
CA SER A 63 6.06 -17.75 3.90
C SER A 63 5.62 -17.16 2.55
N SER A 64 4.37 -16.78 2.42
CA SER A 64 3.83 -16.12 1.23
C SER A 64 3.32 -14.73 1.55
N ILE A 65 3.62 -13.75 0.72
CA ILE A 65 3.09 -12.39 0.85
C ILE A 65 1.62 -12.39 0.43
N VAL A 66 0.74 -12.00 1.34
CA VAL A 66 -0.71 -12.02 1.14
C VAL A 66 -1.33 -10.61 1.10
N GLY A 67 -0.53 -9.60 1.41
CA GLY A 67 -0.91 -8.20 1.31
C GLY A 67 0.28 -7.29 1.54
N PHE A 68 0.14 -6.02 1.18
CA PHE A 68 1.16 -5.00 1.45
C PHE A 68 0.53 -3.61 1.52
N VAL A 69 1.27 -2.70 2.13
CA VAL A 69 1.00 -1.26 2.14
C VAL A 69 2.28 -0.50 1.81
N ASN A 70 2.18 0.50 0.95
CA ASN A 70 3.25 1.44 0.63
C ASN A 70 2.84 2.84 1.05
N CYS A 71 3.70 3.51 1.78
CA CYS A 71 3.57 4.91 2.17
C CYS A 71 4.76 5.70 1.64
N ALA A 72 4.49 6.68 0.79
CA ALA A 72 5.49 7.68 0.40
C ALA A 72 5.62 8.72 1.52
N VAL A 73 6.85 8.99 1.94
CA VAL A 73 7.16 9.96 3.00
C VAL A 73 7.85 11.17 2.40
N PHE A 74 7.37 12.35 2.71
CA PHE A 74 7.93 13.59 2.20
C PHE A 74 7.96 14.67 3.29
N PRO A 75 8.92 15.60 3.26
CA PRO A 75 8.97 16.69 4.20
C PRO A 75 7.84 17.69 3.94
N SER A 76 7.29 18.28 4.98
CA SER A 76 6.49 19.49 4.84
C SER A 76 7.38 20.63 4.34
N PHE A 77 6.86 21.46 3.44
CA PHE A 77 7.66 22.53 2.83
C PHE A 77 8.09 23.62 3.85
N TRP A 78 7.24 23.90 4.83
CA TRP A 78 7.46 24.98 5.81
C TRP A 78 7.55 24.51 7.26
N GLU A 79 7.42 23.22 7.52
CA GLU A 79 7.52 22.65 8.86
C GLU A 79 8.67 21.65 8.93
N SER A 80 9.26 21.46 10.10
CA SER A 80 10.29 20.43 10.30
C SER A 80 9.74 18.99 10.34
N GLN A 81 8.45 18.83 10.07
CA GLN A 81 7.72 17.59 10.19
C GLN A 81 7.61 16.88 8.84
N LYS A 82 7.25 15.61 8.88
CA LYS A 82 7.02 14.78 7.69
C LYS A 82 5.53 14.55 7.48
N GLN A 83 5.16 14.37 6.23
CA GLN A 83 3.85 13.88 5.80
C GLN A 83 4.01 12.52 5.13
N GLY A 84 2.98 11.70 5.19
CA GLY A 84 2.91 10.40 4.54
C GLY A 84 1.69 10.29 3.65
N LEU A 85 1.84 9.63 2.50
CA LEU A 85 0.73 9.28 1.63
C LEU A 85 0.76 7.77 1.35
N ILE A 86 -0.26 7.08 1.82
CA ILE A 86 -0.49 5.67 1.44
C ILE A 86 -0.93 5.67 -0.02
N THR A 87 -0.02 5.24 -0.91
CA THR A 87 -0.26 5.19 -2.36
C THR A 87 -0.79 3.85 -2.81
N ASP A 88 -0.38 2.78 -2.12
CA ASP A 88 -0.74 1.41 -2.46
C ASP A 88 -1.11 0.63 -1.21
N PHE A 89 -2.25 -0.05 -1.27
CA PHE A 89 -2.75 -0.86 -0.16
C PHE A 89 -3.58 -2.02 -0.73
N PHE A 90 -3.02 -3.22 -0.69
CA PHE A 90 -3.65 -4.39 -1.27
C PHE A 90 -3.58 -5.61 -0.35
N VAL A 91 -4.67 -6.38 -0.36
CA VAL A 91 -4.75 -7.69 0.28
C VAL A 91 -5.32 -8.67 -0.75
N GLN A 92 -4.68 -9.82 -0.91
CA GLN A 92 -5.16 -10.87 -1.80
C GLN A 92 -6.63 -11.21 -1.51
N PRO A 93 -7.48 -11.43 -2.52
CA PRO A 93 -8.91 -11.69 -2.34
C PRO A 93 -9.21 -12.81 -1.34
N ALA A 94 -8.42 -13.88 -1.34
CA ALA A 94 -8.57 -15.01 -0.41
C ALA A 94 -8.30 -14.66 1.06
N TYR A 95 -7.64 -13.53 1.33
CA TYR A 95 -7.26 -13.05 2.66
C TYR A 95 -8.00 -11.78 3.08
N GLN A 96 -8.91 -11.26 2.23
CA GLN A 96 -9.78 -10.15 2.60
C GLN A 96 -10.80 -10.59 3.67
N ASN A 97 -11.27 -9.63 4.48
CA ASN A 97 -12.19 -9.86 5.61
C ASN A 97 -11.62 -10.82 6.70
N ARG A 98 -10.30 -10.97 6.77
CA ARG A 98 -9.57 -11.78 7.76
C ARG A 98 -8.57 -10.94 8.56
N TRP A 99 -8.91 -9.70 8.86
CA TRP A 99 -8.09 -8.77 9.65
C TRP A 99 -6.73 -8.39 9.05
N VAL A 100 -6.33 -8.94 7.89
CA VAL A 100 -5.04 -8.64 7.25
C VAL A 100 -4.89 -7.15 6.94
N GLY A 101 -5.93 -6.56 6.35
CA GLY A 101 -5.94 -5.12 6.07
C GLY A 101 -5.85 -4.28 7.34
N SER A 102 -6.58 -4.66 8.41
CA SER A 102 -6.52 -3.95 9.69
C SER A 102 -5.11 -3.99 10.29
N LYS A 103 -4.48 -5.18 10.32
CA LYS A 103 -3.10 -5.33 10.82
C LYS A 103 -2.09 -4.51 10.02
N LEU A 104 -2.21 -4.46 8.68
CA LEU A 104 -1.35 -3.63 7.84
C LEU A 104 -1.56 -2.14 8.11
N LEU A 105 -2.82 -1.69 8.26
CA LEU A 105 -3.11 -0.28 8.49
C LEU A 105 -2.67 0.16 9.89
N GLU A 106 -2.90 -0.64 10.93
CA GLU A 106 -2.39 -0.41 12.27
C GLU A 106 -0.86 -0.30 12.29
N ALA A 107 -0.19 -1.23 11.59
CA ALA A 107 1.27 -1.26 11.53
C ALA A 107 1.84 -0.03 10.80
N ILE A 108 1.23 0.43 9.69
CA ILE A 108 1.72 1.61 8.97
C ILE A 108 1.45 2.90 9.75
N ILE A 109 0.35 3.01 10.47
CA ILE A 109 0.07 4.13 11.36
C ILE A 109 1.13 4.18 12.46
N LYS A 110 1.36 3.06 13.16
CA LYS A 110 2.40 2.97 14.20
C LYS A 110 3.78 3.35 13.66
N ARG A 111 4.14 2.84 12.48
CA ARG A 111 5.43 3.15 11.84
C ARG A 111 5.53 4.62 11.45
N GLY A 112 4.42 5.23 11.04
CA GLY A 112 4.33 6.67 10.79
C GLY A 112 4.59 7.49 12.05
N ASP A 113 4.01 7.11 13.18
CA ASP A 113 4.24 7.77 14.48
C ASP A 113 5.74 7.68 14.88
N GLU A 114 6.37 6.52 14.71
CA GLU A 114 7.80 6.32 14.97
C GLU A 114 8.70 7.18 14.07
N GLU A 115 8.26 7.49 12.84
CA GLU A 115 8.97 8.36 11.89
C GLU A 115 8.64 9.85 12.04
N ASN A 116 7.82 10.23 13.01
CA ASN A 116 7.31 11.59 13.21
C ASN A 116 6.53 12.12 11.98
N ILE A 117 5.73 11.25 11.36
CA ILE A 117 4.77 11.65 10.34
C ILE A 117 3.55 12.23 11.05
N VAL A 118 3.29 13.51 10.89
CA VAL A 118 2.20 14.22 11.58
C VAL A 118 0.88 14.17 10.85
N GLU A 119 0.94 13.99 9.53
CA GLU A 119 -0.24 13.82 8.68
C GLU A 119 -0.06 12.60 7.80
N LEU A 120 -0.93 11.62 7.98
CA LEU A 120 -0.97 10.43 7.15
C LEU A 120 -2.22 10.46 6.26
N HIS A 121 -1.99 10.51 4.98
CA HIS A 121 -3.05 10.54 3.96
C HIS A 121 -3.22 9.18 3.29
N VAL A 122 -4.40 8.93 2.74
CA VAL A 122 -4.66 7.80 1.86
C VAL A 122 -5.48 8.26 0.66
N SER A 123 -5.09 7.84 -0.53
CA SER A 123 -5.87 8.06 -1.74
C SER A 123 -6.81 6.89 -2.00
N THR A 124 -8.09 7.19 -2.21
CA THR A 124 -9.09 6.20 -2.62
C THR A 124 -10.11 6.83 -3.54
N GLY A 125 -10.68 6.03 -4.45
CA GLY A 125 -11.73 6.53 -5.35
C GLY A 125 -12.97 7.01 -4.58
N TRP A 126 -13.53 8.14 -5.00
CA TRP A 126 -14.72 8.73 -4.38
C TRP A 126 -15.89 7.73 -4.22
N LYS A 127 -16.10 6.87 -5.22
CA LYS A 127 -17.15 5.84 -5.21
C LYS A 127 -16.82 4.63 -4.34
N ASN A 128 -15.60 4.48 -3.86
CA ASN A 128 -15.16 3.35 -3.06
C ASN A 128 -15.58 3.49 -1.59
N GLN A 129 -16.88 3.42 -1.34
CA GLN A 129 -17.43 3.56 0.01
C GLN A 129 -16.92 2.49 0.99
N LYS A 130 -16.61 1.29 0.49
CA LYS A 130 -16.06 0.22 1.32
C LYS A 130 -14.70 0.61 1.90
N ALA A 131 -13.80 1.13 1.06
CA ALA A 131 -12.50 1.60 1.51
C ALA A 131 -12.62 2.82 2.44
N ARG A 132 -13.47 3.81 2.10
CA ARG A 132 -13.71 4.99 2.94
C ARG A 132 -14.19 4.59 4.34
N LYS A 133 -15.19 3.68 4.45
CA LYS A 133 -15.67 3.14 5.73
C LYS A 133 -14.58 2.35 6.47
N PHE A 134 -13.69 1.68 5.75
CA PHE A 134 -12.58 0.97 6.36
C PHE A 134 -11.59 1.97 6.99
N TYR A 135 -11.11 2.95 6.24
CA TYR A 135 -10.15 3.94 6.72
C TYR A 135 -10.71 4.82 7.86
N SER A 136 -12.00 5.18 7.82
CA SER A 136 -12.60 6.00 8.88
C SER A 136 -12.54 5.34 10.27
N LYS A 137 -12.55 4.00 10.35
CA LYS A 137 -12.39 3.27 11.61
C LYS A 137 -11.02 3.44 12.25
N PHE A 138 -10.03 3.89 11.48
CA PHE A 138 -8.66 4.12 11.89
C PHE A 138 -8.30 5.60 11.98
N GLY A 139 -9.31 6.48 12.03
CA GLY A 139 -9.11 7.90 12.24
C GLY A 139 -8.93 8.74 10.96
N PHE A 140 -9.05 8.16 9.76
CA PHE A 140 -9.07 8.92 8.51
C PHE A 140 -10.46 9.53 8.30
N THR A 141 -10.72 10.67 8.96
CA THR A 141 -12.04 11.32 9.01
C THR A 141 -12.12 12.58 8.17
N GLU A 142 -10.98 13.21 7.86
CA GLU A 142 -10.91 14.36 6.98
C GLU A 142 -10.85 13.93 5.52
N GLU A 143 -11.63 14.59 4.67
CA GLU A 143 -11.68 14.28 3.25
C GLU A 143 -11.19 15.47 2.42
N HIS A 144 -10.16 15.24 1.62
CA HIS A 144 -9.60 16.21 0.70
C HIS A 144 -9.80 15.76 -0.75
N LEU A 145 -9.98 16.70 -1.66
CA LEU A 145 -10.10 16.43 -3.08
C LEU A 145 -8.71 16.41 -3.73
N LEU A 146 -8.30 15.26 -4.23
CA LEU A 146 -7.10 15.14 -5.06
C LEU A 146 -7.49 15.27 -6.54
N LEU A 147 -6.94 16.29 -7.21
CA LEU A 147 -7.12 16.51 -8.65
C LEU A 147 -5.92 15.92 -9.40
N GLU A 148 -6.20 15.09 -10.39
CA GLU A 148 -5.19 14.45 -11.21
C GLU A 148 -5.16 15.05 -12.62
N ARG A 149 -3.95 15.33 -13.12
CA ARG A 149 -3.69 15.66 -14.52
C ARG A 149 -2.72 14.63 -15.10
N THR A 150 -3.25 13.71 -15.88
CA THR A 150 -2.44 12.71 -16.57
C THR A 150 -1.92 13.24 -17.91
N LYS A 151 -0.61 13.17 -18.11
CA LYS A 151 -0.03 13.38 -19.44
C LYS A 151 -0.31 12.12 -20.28
N LYS A 152 -0.95 12.29 -21.45
CA LYS A 152 -1.06 11.19 -22.41
C LYS A 152 0.35 10.83 -22.86
N THR A 153 0.88 9.71 -22.38
CA THR A 153 2.08 9.07 -22.91
C THR A 153 1.66 8.21 -24.07
N ASP A 154 2.40 8.31 -25.18
CA ASP A 154 2.25 7.38 -26.31
C ASP A 154 2.48 5.97 -25.78
N GLN A 155 1.49 5.10 -25.88
CA GLN A 155 1.56 3.71 -25.41
C GLN A 155 2.59 2.85 -26.17
N SER A 156 3.34 3.43 -27.11
CA SER A 156 4.36 2.76 -27.92
C SER A 156 5.72 2.59 -27.22
N LEU A 157 5.88 3.05 -25.96
CA LEU A 157 7.16 3.04 -25.22
C LEU A 157 7.11 2.22 -23.92
N ILE A 158 6.12 1.33 -23.75
CA ILE A 158 6.04 0.42 -22.58
C ILE A 158 6.11 -1.03 -23.05
#